data_fecb608e30a517d4890bbffb7cc00ce6
#
_entry.id   fecb608e30a517d4890bbffb7cc00ce6
#
_cell.length_a   1.000
_cell.length_b   1.000
_cell.length_c   1.000
_cell.angle_alpha   90.00
_cell.angle_beta   90.00
_cell.angle_gamma   90.00
#
_symmetry.space_group_name_H-M   'P 1'
#
loop_
_entity.id
_entity.type
_entity.pdbx_description
1 polymer ?
#
loop_
_entity_poly.entity_id
_entity_poly.type
_entity_poly.pdbx_seq_one_letter_code
_entity_poly.pdbx_strand_id
1 'polypeptide(L)'
;KYLPQAKGMLFFSATAPGGRAAVTPQQLPSYMGMRNQLMQTGVGGYNRNQLASWLQGKDIDLTMSPGDYSDDLSGSAPVAQADNFFGYLNLILSRHDFSQSVFSKYVQRSKYLYANRALEGMDAAQDSIRRLLFPPSEANPEQDEAFFDRMQFAELPTQFFAHFGNAARYTYFIVGDLPEPQAKKLATTYLGSLKGDPKQTLPTPTAMNFASKEPLIKRTFNVEMQGDLAEIELSFANNLRLTDKERAAFQVMRGILETKYFDELREKQHLTYTVGVKADYVSQPETTETLSIHLSTARASVATALAQVKALLDDVRLGKFSADEFKAAVVPLAVDEQTPASPEMATNPMLWMATLGVYAQTGETITPEESAAVDPIFSTLTPADVSAVAAKVLNNAVKREIVVQAIVHEGKLS
;
A
#
# COMPACT_ATOMS: atom_id res chain seq x y z
N LYS A 1 5.67 -23.06 10.71
CA LYS A 1 4.40 -23.80 10.75
C LYS A 1 4.41 -24.92 9.72
N TYR A 2 4.36 -26.19 10.17
CA TYR A 2 4.14 -27.34 9.31
C TYR A 2 2.68 -27.40 8.87
N LEU A 3 2.46 -27.49 7.55
CA LEU A 3 1.13 -27.46 6.94
C LEU A 3 1.10 -28.48 5.78
N PRO A 4 0.75 -29.76 6.04
CA PRO A 4 0.73 -30.81 5.02
C PRO A 4 -0.23 -30.51 3.85
N GLN A 5 -1.26 -29.73 4.13
CA GLN A 5 -2.24 -29.30 3.12
C GLN A 5 -1.62 -28.40 2.04
N ALA A 6 -0.43 -27.86 2.25
CA ALA A 6 0.31 -27.11 1.23
C ALA A 6 0.88 -28.01 0.10
N LYS A 7 0.65 -29.33 0.16
CA LYS A 7 0.86 -30.32 -0.92
C LYS A 7 2.24 -30.20 -1.57
N GLY A 8 3.31 -30.33 -0.79
CA GLY A 8 4.68 -30.30 -1.27
C GLY A 8 5.24 -28.90 -1.56
N MET A 9 4.54 -27.82 -1.16
CA MET A 9 5.03 -26.46 -1.26
C MET A 9 5.52 -25.91 0.07
N LEU A 10 6.56 -25.09 0.02
CA LEU A 10 6.99 -24.22 1.11
C LEU A 10 6.77 -22.75 0.72
N PHE A 11 6.41 -21.95 1.69
CA PHE A 11 6.28 -20.51 1.61
C PHE A 11 7.19 -19.88 2.66
N PHE A 12 7.83 -18.80 2.29
CA PHE A 12 8.81 -18.09 3.10
C PHE A 12 8.49 -16.62 3.16
N SER A 13 8.67 -16.02 4.32
CA SER A 13 8.70 -14.59 4.51
C SER A 13 9.72 -14.22 5.55
N ALA A 14 10.31 -13.06 5.41
CA ALA A 14 11.10 -12.43 6.45
C ALA A 14 10.83 -10.94 6.45
N THR A 15 10.72 -10.36 7.63
CA THR A 15 10.46 -8.93 7.79
C THR A 15 11.39 -8.33 8.84
N ALA A 16 11.83 -7.11 8.59
CA ALA A 16 12.60 -6.31 9.53
C ALA A 16 12.10 -4.87 9.54
N PRO A 17 11.99 -4.18 10.69
CA PRO A 17 11.75 -2.75 10.73
C PRO A 17 12.82 -2.00 9.93
N GLY A 18 12.43 -1.07 9.06
CA GLY A 18 13.39 -0.39 8.18
C GLY A 18 12.70 0.39 7.09
N GLY A 19 12.95 0.00 5.85
CA GLY A 19 12.39 0.63 4.68
C GLY A 19 12.85 2.08 4.50
N ARG A 20 12.11 2.82 3.67
CA ARG A 20 12.40 4.23 3.39
C ARG A 20 12.35 5.11 4.65
N ALA A 21 11.47 4.81 5.61
CA ALA A 21 11.29 5.59 6.84
C ALA A 21 12.50 5.55 7.80
N ALA A 22 13.39 4.58 7.61
CA ALA A 22 14.64 4.46 8.37
C ALA A 22 15.85 5.08 7.66
N VAL A 23 15.62 5.77 6.53
CA VAL A 23 16.68 6.38 5.72
C VAL A 23 16.72 7.88 5.95
N THR A 24 17.91 8.44 6.23
CA THR A 24 18.05 9.88 6.34
C THR A 24 17.90 10.58 4.98
N PRO A 25 17.49 11.85 4.93
CA PRO A 25 17.37 12.61 3.67
C PRO A 25 18.65 12.61 2.82
N GLN A 26 19.82 12.58 3.45
CA GLN A 26 21.11 12.54 2.78
C GLN A 26 21.39 11.19 2.11
N GLN A 27 20.96 10.10 2.72
CA GLN A 27 21.12 8.73 2.22
C GLN A 27 20.07 8.35 1.18
N LEU A 28 18.94 9.04 1.18
CA LEU A 28 17.77 8.67 0.35
C LEU A 28 18.09 8.52 -1.15
N PRO A 29 18.88 9.40 -1.80
CA PRO A 29 19.26 9.18 -3.20
C PRO A 29 19.97 7.84 -3.43
N SER A 30 21.01 7.54 -2.64
CA SER A 30 21.77 6.29 -2.77
C SER A 30 20.93 5.07 -2.40
N TYR A 31 20.04 5.15 -1.40
CA TYR A 31 19.07 4.12 -1.09
C TYR A 31 18.13 3.80 -2.28
N MET A 32 17.63 4.82 -2.97
CA MET A 32 16.83 4.63 -4.19
C MET A 32 17.62 3.99 -5.32
N GLY A 33 18.89 4.35 -5.45
CA GLY A 33 19.83 3.69 -6.37
C GLY A 33 20.04 2.22 -6.02
N MET A 34 20.21 1.89 -4.75
CA MET A 34 20.30 0.50 -4.26
C MET A 34 19.04 -0.30 -4.60
N ARG A 35 17.85 0.24 -4.33
CA ARG A 35 16.58 -0.41 -4.69
C ARG A 35 16.51 -0.79 -6.17
N ASN A 36 17.01 0.07 -7.06
CA ASN A 36 17.07 -0.24 -8.48
C ASN A 36 17.99 -1.44 -8.77
N GLN A 37 19.14 -1.55 -8.09
CA GLN A 37 20.07 -2.66 -8.29
C GLN A 37 19.46 -4.01 -7.91
N LEU A 38 18.68 -4.08 -6.80
CA LEU A 38 18.01 -5.32 -6.37
C LEU A 38 17.22 -5.98 -7.49
N MET A 39 16.62 -5.17 -8.35
CA MET A 39 15.78 -5.62 -9.46
C MET A 39 16.55 -5.93 -10.75
N GLN A 40 17.76 -5.40 -10.91
CA GLN A 40 18.44 -5.31 -12.20
C GLN A 40 19.79 -6.01 -12.26
N THR A 41 20.36 -6.40 -11.13
CA THR A 41 21.68 -7.03 -11.06
C THR A 41 21.61 -8.51 -10.72
N GLY A 42 22.75 -9.17 -10.72
CA GLY A 42 22.92 -10.56 -10.35
C GLY A 42 23.32 -10.77 -8.90
N VAL A 43 23.72 -11.98 -8.58
CA VAL A 43 24.20 -12.35 -7.24
C VAL A 43 25.36 -13.35 -7.35
N GLY A 44 26.37 -13.16 -6.50
CA GLY A 44 27.49 -14.09 -6.40
C GLY A 44 28.31 -14.26 -7.68
N GLY A 45 28.33 -13.23 -8.56
CA GLY A 45 28.97 -13.27 -9.85
C GLY A 45 28.12 -13.86 -10.98
N TYR A 46 26.91 -14.33 -10.70
CA TYR A 46 25.96 -14.79 -11.73
C TYR A 46 25.09 -13.63 -12.17
N ASN A 47 25.10 -13.33 -13.47
CA ASN A 47 24.20 -12.31 -14.02
C ASN A 47 22.74 -12.80 -14.07
N ARG A 48 21.80 -11.88 -14.35
CA ARG A 48 20.35 -12.18 -14.38
C ARG A 48 19.99 -13.32 -15.34
N ASN A 49 20.61 -13.39 -16.51
CA ASN A 49 20.28 -14.43 -17.49
C ASN A 49 20.75 -15.81 -16.98
N GLN A 50 21.91 -15.86 -16.36
CA GLN A 50 22.41 -17.10 -15.75
C GLN A 50 21.53 -17.54 -14.58
N LEU A 51 21.08 -16.60 -13.73
CA LEU A 51 20.13 -16.89 -12.65
C LEU A 51 18.78 -17.35 -13.19
N ALA A 52 18.23 -16.67 -14.19
CA ALA A 52 16.98 -17.08 -14.83
C ALA A 52 17.09 -18.50 -15.43
N SER A 53 18.21 -18.81 -16.11
CA SER A 53 18.45 -20.15 -16.63
C SER A 53 18.61 -21.19 -15.51
N TRP A 54 19.22 -20.83 -14.39
CA TRP A 54 19.36 -21.73 -13.24
C TRP A 54 18.02 -21.99 -12.54
N LEU A 55 17.15 -20.96 -12.46
CA LEU A 55 15.81 -21.05 -11.86
C LEU A 55 14.82 -21.81 -12.75
N GLN A 56 15.08 -21.87 -14.05
CA GLN A 56 14.17 -22.50 -15.00
C GLN A 56 13.83 -23.94 -14.61
N GLY A 57 12.53 -24.25 -14.50
CA GLY A 57 12.01 -25.57 -14.13
C GLY A 57 12.14 -25.94 -12.65
N LYS A 58 12.52 -25.00 -11.77
CA LYS A 58 12.59 -25.22 -10.31
C LYS A 58 11.38 -24.67 -9.55
N ASP A 59 10.58 -23.81 -10.18
CA ASP A 59 9.43 -23.13 -9.57
C ASP A 59 9.80 -22.42 -8.25
N ILE A 60 11.01 -21.86 -8.20
CA ILE A 60 11.51 -21.05 -7.09
C ILE A 60 11.17 -19.59 -7.38
N ASP A 61 10.39 -18.96 -6.50
CA ASP A 61 10.19 -17.53 -6.46
C ASP A 61 10.83 -16.96 -5.20
N LEU A 62 11.54 -15.83 -5.33
CA LEU A 62 12.14 -15.12 -4.21
C LEU A 62 12.30 -13.64 -4.55
N THR A 63 11.70 -12.80 -3.74
CA THR A 63 11.66 -11.36 -3.93
C THR A 63 12.17 -10.62 -2.71
N MET A 64 12.95 -9.57 -2.91
CA MET A 64 13.31 -8.55 -1.93
C MET A 64 12.44 -7.32 -2.14
N SER A 65 11.73 -6.90 -1.12
CA SER A 65 10.77 -5.78 -1.18
C SER A 65 11.13 -4.71 -0.15
N PRO A 66 11.95 -3.72 -0.54
CA PRO A 66 12.17 -2.55 0.31
C PRO A 66 10.89 -1.71 0.36
N GLY A 67 10.19 -1.78 1.50
CA GLY A 67 8.94 -1.09 1.77
C GLY A 67 9.14 0.34 2.25
N ASP A 68 8.08 0.92 2.76
CA ASP A 68 8.14 2.23 3.39
C ASP A 68 8.62 2.16 4.84
N TYR A 69 8.20 1.14 5.58
CA TYR A 69 8.50 0.97 7.01
C TYR A 69 9.17 -0.36 7.36
N SER A 70 9.27 -1.25 6.41
CA SER A 70 9.91 -2.55 6.55
C SER A 70 10.78 -2.88 5.36
N ASP A 71 11.74 -3.75 5.60
CA ASP A 71 12.49 -4.44 4.57
C ASP A 71 11.99 -5.89 4.57
N ASP A 72 11.40 -6.33 3.47
CA ASP A 72 10.71 -7.61 3.41
C ASP A 72 11.34 -8.54 2.38
N LEU A 73 11.29 -9.82 2.70
CA LEU A 73 11.64 -10.92 1.80
C LEU A 73 10.43 -11.85 1.72
N SER A 74 10.11 -12.29 0.54
CA SER A 74 9.05 -13.28 0.34
C SER A 74 9.42 -14.26 -0.75
N GLY A 75 8.90 -15.48 -0.66
CA GLY A 75 9.16 -16.46 -1.69
C GLY A 75 8.41 -17.77 -1.48
N SER A 76 8.49 -18.62 -2.48
CA SER A 76 7.92 -19.96 -2.45
C SER A 76 8.75 -20.93 -3.28
N ALA A 77 8.65 -22.20 -2.95
CA ALA A 77 9.25 -23.26 -3.76
C ALA A 77 8.58 -24.62 -3.47
N PRO A 78 8.68 -25.58 -4.38
CA PRO A 78 8.45 -26.97 -4.04
C PRO A 78 9.41 -27.42 -2.92
N VAL A 79 8.92 -28.21 -1.98
CA VAL A 79 9.76 -28.77 -0.89
C VAL A 79 10.94 -29.57 -1.43
N ALA A 80 10.80 -30.22 -2.58
CA ALA A 80 11.88 -30.88 -3.28
C ALA A 80 13.01 -29.93 -3.73
N GLN A 81 12.74 -28.64 -3.79
CA GLN A 81 13.71 -27.58 -4.14
C GLN A 81 14.15 -26.76 -2.91
N ALA A 82 13.81 -27.19 -1.70
CA ALA A 82 14.07 -26.41 -0.48
C ALA A 82 15.56 -26.04 -0.30
N ASP A 83 16.48 -26.97 -0.54
CA ASP A 83 17.92 -26.68 -0.48
C ASP A 83 18.34 -25.62 -1.50
N ASN A 84 17.83 -25.69 -2.73
CA ASN A 84 18.10 -24.69 -3.77
C ASN A 84 17.50 -23.33 -3.38
N PHE A 85 16.28 -23.31 -2.84
CA PHE A 85 15.63 -22.09 -2.38
C PHE A 85 16.45 -21.40 -1.28
N PHE A 86 16.80 -22.11 -0.22
CA PHE A 86 17.57 -21.55 0.90
C PHE A 86 19.01 -21.21 0.51
N GLY A 87 19.62 -21.99 -0.38
CA GLY A 87 20.93 -21.64 -0.96
C GLY A 87 20.89 -20.36 -1.77
N TYR A 88 19.84 -20.15 -2.57
CA TYR A 88 19.63 -18.92 -3.34
C TYR A 88 19.33 -17.72 -2.43
N LEU A 89 18.50 -17.89 -1.40
CA LEU A 89 18.23 -16.87 -0.39
C LEU A 89 19.54 -16.45 0.33
N ASN A 90 20.37 -17.42 0.75
CA ASN A 90 21.67 -17.13 1.36
C ASN A 90 22.56 -16.34 0.41
N LEU A 91 22.62 -16.72 -0.87
CA LEU A 91 23.43 -16.04 -1.89
C LEU A 91 22.96 -14.60 -2.10
N ILE A 92 21.65 -14.37 -2.23
CA ILE A 92 21.08 -13.03 -2.37
C ILE A 92 21.46 -12.12 -1.21
N LEU A 93 21.35 -12.61 0.02
CA LEU A 93 21.60 -11.82 1.23
C LEU A 93 23.09 -11.61 1.51
N SER A 94 23.95 -12.54 1.10
CA SER A 94 25.39 -12.48 1.41
C SER A 94 26.24 -11.91 0.27
N ARG A 95 25.80 -12.01 -0.99
CA ARG A 95 26.61 -11.71 -2.19
C ARG A 95 25.79 -11.06 -3.29
N HIS A 96 25.02 -10.02 -2.95
CA HIS A 96 24.36 -9.23 -3.96
C HIS A 96 25.38 -8.45 -4.80
N ASP A 97 25.26 -8.52 -6.13
CA ASP A 97 26.16 -7.83 -7.04
C ASP A 97 25.66 -6.42 -7.37
N PHE A 98 26.58 -5.47 -7.52
CA PHE A 98 26.30 -4.12 -7.93
C PHE A 98 26.98 -3.82 -9.27
N SER A 99 26.25 -3.20 -10.19
CA SER A 99 26.75 -2.88 -11.52
C SER A 99 26.78 -1.39 -11.78
N GLN A 100 27.98 -0.84 -11.97
CA GLN A 100 28.15 0.57 -12.34
C GLN A 100 27.40 0.92 -13.64
N SER A 101 27.37 0.01 -14.60
CA SER A 101 26.69 0.22 -15.86
C SER A 101 25.16 0.28 -15.69
N VAL A 102 24.58 -0.60 -14.85
CA VAL A 102 23.15 -0.57 -14.52
C VAL A 102 22.82 0.73 -13.76
N PHE A 103 23.65 1.11 -12.80
CA PHE A 103 23.51 2.35 -12.04
C PHE A 103 23.51 3.58 -12.94
N SER A 104 24.53 3.72 -13.81
CA SER A 104 24.64 4.87 -14.71
C SER A 104 23.44 4.97 -15.67
N LYS A 105 22.99 3.83 -16.22
CA LYS A 105 21.79 3.81 -17.06
C LYS A 105 20.52 4.22 -16.30
N TYR A 106 20.38 3.80 -15.04
CA TYR A 106 19.27 4.21 -14.19
C TYR A 106 19.27 5.71 -13.97
N VAL A 107 20.38 6.28 -13.56
CA VAL A 107 20.51 7.74 -13.32
C VAL A 107 20.22 8.52 -14.60
N GLN A 108 20.84 8.16 -15.73
CA GLN A 108 20.61 8.82 -17.02
C GLN A 108 19.16 8.75 -17.48
N ARG A 109 18.56 7.55 -17.38
CA ARG A 109 17.16 7.36 -17.75
C ARG A 109 16.22 8.19 -16.87
N SER A 110 16.48 8.22 -15.57
CA SER A 110 15.64 8.96 -14.62
C SER A 110 15.71 10.46 -14.87
N LYS A 111 16.91 11.01 -15.13
CA LYS A 111 17.09 12.41 -15.54
C LYS A 111 16.37 12.73 -16.85
N TYR A 112 16.50 11.83 -17.84
CA TYR A 112 15.81 11.98 -19.12
C TYR A 112 14.30 12.00 -18.94
N LEU A 113 13.73 11.08 -18.17
CA LEU A 113 12.31 11.02 -17.89
C LEU A 113 11.81 12.27 -17.16
N TYR A 114 12.58 12.77 -16.19
CA TYR A 114 12.25 14.01 -15.49
C TYR A 114 12.26 15.22 -16.43
N ALA A 115 13.31 15.36 -17.24
CA ALA A 115 13.45 16.48 -18.19
C ALA A 115 12.36 16.47 -19.28
N ASN A 116 11.91 15.28 -19.68
CA ASN A 116 10.90 15.12 -20.72
C ASN A 116 9.51 14.75 -20.16
N ARG A 117 9.26 15.01 -18.86
CA ARG A 117 7.93 14.81 -18.29
C ARG A 117 6.91 15.72 -18.95
N ALA A 118 5.68 15.25 -19.01
CA ALA A 118 4.59 16.06 -19.55
C ALA A 118 4.43 17.38 -18.76
N LEU A 119 4.37 18.48 -19.46
CA LEU A 119 4.14 19.83 -18.90
C LEU A 119 2.70 20.29 -19.14
N GLU A 120 1.94 19.53 -19.92
CA GLU A 120 0.55 19.81 -20.29
C GLU A 120 -0.27 18.50 -20.26
N GLY A 121 -1.58 18.65 -20.28
CA GLY A 121 -2.51 17.51 -20.29
C GLY A 121 -2.69 16.82 -18.94
N MET A 122 -3.25 15.63 -18.98
CA MET A 122 -3.63 14.86 -17.79
C MET A 122 -2.43 14.51 -16.90
N ASP A 123 -1.31 14.09 -17.49
CA ASP A 123 -0.11 13.70 -16.73
C ASP A 123 0.47 14.88 -15.95
N ALA A 124 0.49 16.07 -16.57
CA ALA A 124 0.94 17.30 -15.90
C ALA A 124 -0.02 17.71 -14.76
N ALA A 125 -1.33 17.53 -14.96
CA ALA A 125 -2.32 17.76 -13.91
C ALA A 125 -2.12 16.82 -12.75
N GLN A 126 -1.93 15.52 -13.00
CA GLN A 126 -1.67 14.52 -11.97
C GLN A 126 -0.37 14.81 -11.19
N ASP A 127 0.71 15.21 -11.87
CA ASP A 127 1.96 15.62 -11.21
C ASP A 127 1.75 16.86 -10.33
N SER A 128 0.97 17.83 -10.80
CA SER A 128 0.61 19.03 -10.05
C SER A 128 -0.25 18.70 -8.82
N ILE A 129 -1.22 17.79 -8.97
CA ILE A 129 -2.05 17.29 -7.86
C ILE A 129 -1.16 16.58 -6.83
N ARG A 130 -0.28 15.70 -7.27
CA ARG A 130 0.66 14.99 -6.39
C ARG A 130 1.49 15.97 -5.55
N ARG A 131 2.08 17.00 -6.17
CA ARG A 131 2.86 18.03 -5.47
C ARG A 131 2.03 18.88 -4.53
N LEU A 132 0.79 19.14 -4.89
CA LEU A 132 -0.14 19.89 -4.05
C LEU A 132 -0.53 19.10 -2.79
N LEU A 133 -0.83 17.82 -2.98
CA LEU A 133 -1.24 16.93 -1.88
C LEU A 133 -0.05 16.45 -1.03
N PHE A 134 1.11 16.28 -1.64
CA PHE A 134 2.35 15.79 -1.02
C PHE A 134 3.51 16.72 -1.40
N PRO A 135 3.57 17.92 -0.82
CA PRO A 135 4.58 18.90 -1.20
C PRO A 135 5.99 18.36 -0.97
N PRO A 136 6.93 18.69 -1.87
CA PRO A 136 8.33 18.34 -1.68
C PRO A 136 8.86 18.88 -0.37
N SER A 137 9.69 18.08 0.29
CA SER A 137 10.37 18.41 1.54
C SER A 137 11.73 17.70 1.60
N GLU A 138 12.50 17.96 2.61
CA GLU A 138 13.78 17.27 2.80
C GLU A 138 13.60 15.74 2.90
N ALA A 139 12.57 15.28 3.62
CA ALA A 139 12.24 13.86 3.76
C ALA A 139 11.45 13.29 2.57
N ASN A 140 10.85 14.14 1.73
CA ASN A 140 10.15 13.76 0.50
C ASN A 140 10.60 14.66 -0.65
N PRO A 141 11.88 14.61 -1.07
CA PRO A 141 12.42 15.51 -2.08
C PRO A 141 11.79 15.25 -3.45
N GLU A 142 11.73 16.30 -4.25
CA GLU A 142 11.51 16.16 -5.69
C GLU A 142 12.61 15.27 -6.28
N GLN A 143 12.24 14.30 -7.09
CA GLN A 143 13.20 13.45 -7.79
C GLN A 143 13.60 14.11 -9.12
N ASP A 144 14.19 15.29 -9.00
CA ASP A 144 14.71 16.09 -10.09
C ASP A 144 16.17 15.70 -10.47
N GLU A 145 16.77 16.44 -11.39
CA GLU A 145 18.13 16.19 -11.83
C GLU A 145 19.11 16.26 -10.66
N ALA A 146 18.95 17.24 -9.77
CA ALA A 146 19.81 17.43 -8.60
C ALA A 146 19.69 16.28 -7.59
N PHE A 147 18.49 15.68 -7.46
CA PHE A 147 18.30 14.47 -6.65
C PHE A 147 19.10 13.30 -7.21
N PHE A 148 19.05 13.07 -8.53
CA PHE A 148 19.79 11.97 -9.17
C PHE A 148 21.31 12.20 -9.17
N ASP A 149 21.78 13.45 -9.19
CA ASP A 149 23.19 13.79 -9.08
C ASP A 149 23.81 13.48 -7.71
N ARG A 150 22.98 13.43 -6.67
CA ARG A 150 23.42 13.07 -5.31
C ARG A 150 23.56 11.56 -5.10
N MET A 151 23.10 10.73 -6.04
CA MET A 151 23.26 9.27 -5.95
C MET A 151 24.73 8.88 -6.09
N GLN A 152 25.22 8.04 -5.20
CA GLN A 152 26.61 7.59 -5.19
C GLN A 152 26.69 6.08 -5.29
N PHE A 153 27.26 5.56 -6.37
CA PHE A 153 27.42 4.13 -6.58
C PHE A 153 28.18 3.44 -5.44
N ALA A 154 29.22 4.08 -4.91
CA ALA A 154 30.03 3.55 -3.82
C ALA A 154 29.25 3.32 -2.51
N GLU A 155 28.11 3.98 -2.32
CA GLU A 155 27.28 3.82 -1.13
C GLU A 155 26.27 2.66 -1.24
N LEU A 156 26.00 2.15 -2.43
CA LEU A 156 24.96 1.15 -2.64
C LEU A 156 25.19 -0.14 -1.84
N PRO A 157 26.43 -0.69 -1.77
CA PRO A 157 26.70 -1.88 -0.93
C PRO A 157 26.43 -1.61 0.55
N THR A 158 26.73 -0.40 1.04
CA THR A 158 26.47 -0.01 2.43
C THR A 158 24.98 0.06 2.72
N GLN A 159 24.21 0.67 1.83
CA GLN A 159 22.76 0.73 1.94
C GLN A 159 22.14 -0.69 1.89
N PHE A 160 22.61 -1.51 0.97
CA PHE A 160 22.17 -2.90 0.89
C PHE A 160 22.47 -3.68 2.18
N PHE A 161 23.68 -3.57 2.68
CA PHE A 161 24.08 -4.30 3.88
C PHE A 161 23.29 -3.85 5.10
N ALA A 162 23.01 -2.57 5.24
CA ALA A 162 22.22 -2.03 6.34
C ALA A 162 20.76 -2.53 6.32
N HIS A 163 20.16 -2.66 5.14
CA HIS A 163 18.76 -3.03 4.96
C HIS A 163 18.53 -4.54 4.80
N PHE A 164 19.35 -5.23 4.01
CA PHE A 164 19.15 -6.65 3.66
C PHE A 164 20.27 -7.58 4.14
N GLY A 165 21.50 -7.12 4.18
CA GLY A 165 22.66 -7.97 4.47
C GLY A 165 22.84 -8.34 5.94
N ASN A 166 22.20 -7.65 6.88
CA ASN A 166 22.25 -7.95 8.31
C ASN A 166 21.13 -8.91 8.71
N ALA A 167 21.40 -10.20 8.68
CA ALA A 167 20.44 -11.26 8.96
C ALA A 167 19.84 -11.22 10.38
N ALA A 168 20.56 -10.63 11.35
CA ALA A 168 20.09 -10.55 12.74
C ALA A 168 18.90 -9.58 12.94
N ARG A 169 18.58 -8.76 11.94
CA ARG A 169 17.44 -7.81 12.00
C ARG A 169 16.09 -8.49 11.73
N TYR A 170 16.11 -9.62 11.03
CA TYR A 170 14.92 -10.21 10.46
C TYR A 170 14.24 -11.20 11.40
N THR A 171 12.90 -11.19 11.37
CA THR A 171 12.08 -12.30 11.82
C THR A 171 11.71 -13.14 10.60
N TYR A 172 12.00 -14.43 10.65
CA TYR A 172 11.83 -15.35 9.53
C TYR A 172 10.65 -16.29 9.76
N PHE A 173 9.82 -16.47 8.75
CA PHE A 173 8.67 -17.37 8.77
C PHE A 173 8.78 -18.40 7.64
N ILE A 174 8.55 -19.66 8.00
CA ILE A 174 8.48 -20.78 7.06
C ILE A 174 7.14 -21.49 7.29
N VAL A 175 6.31 -21.55 6.28
CA VAL A 175 5.00 -22.21 6.30
C VAL A 175 4.92 -23.18 5.14
N GLY A 176 4.40 -24.37 5.34
CA GLY A 176 4.19 -25.31 4.24
C GLY A 176 4.35 -26.76 4.60
N ASP A 177 4.40 -27.62 3.59
CA ASP A 177 4.56 -29.07 3.72
C ASP A 177 6.04 -29.46 3.95
N LEU A 178 6.70 -28.70 4.83
CA LEU A 178 8.09 -28.90 5.22
C LEU A 178 8.14 -29.24 6.71
N PRO A 179 8.47 -30.50 7.07
CA PRO A 179 8.53 -30.92 8.47
C PRO A 179 9.51 -30.08 9.30
N GLU A 180 9.14 -29.79 10.54
CA GLU A 180 9.90 -28.91 11.43
C GLU A 180 11.38 -29.26 11.56
N PRO A 181 11.78 -30.56 11.74
CA PRO A 181 13.19 -30.90 11.78
C PRO A 181 13.97 -30.52 10.52
N GLN A 182 13.34 -30.66 9.35
CA GLN A 182 13.95 -30.29 8.08
C GLN A 182 14.03 -28.76 7.94
N ALA A 183 12.96 -28.04 8.30
CA ALA A 183 12.96 -26.58 8.32
C ALA A 183 14.05 -26.02 9.26
N LYS A 184 14.22 -26.58 10.46
CA LYS A 184 15.29 -26.23 11.40
C LYS A 184 16.68 -26.48 10.81
N LYS A 185 16.88 -27.62 10.17
CA LYS A 185 18.15 -27.94 9.50
C LYS A 185 18.49 -26.92 8.43
N LEU A 186 17.54 -26.61 7.54
CA LEU A 186 17.73 -25.62 6.47
C LEU A 186 18.01 -24.22 7.04
N ALA A 187 17.21 -23.78 8.01
CA ALA A 187 17.42 -22.50 8.66
C ALA A 187 18.81 -22.41 9.31
N THR A 188 19.23 -23.44 10.04
CA THR A 188 20.56 -23.47 10.67
C THR A 188 21.68 -23.44 9.63
N THR A 189 21.54 -24.21 8.55
CA THR A 189 22.57 -24.29 7.50
C THR A 189 22.70 -22.99 6.71
N TYR A 190 21.59 -22.40 6.29
CA TYR A 190 21.59 -21.29 5.34
C TYR A 190 21.38 -19.93 6.00
N LEU A 191 20.42 -19.79 6.93
CA LEU A 191 20.20 -18.53 7.64
C LEU A 191 21.20 -18.33 8.76
N GLY A 192 21.52 -19.39 9.50
CA GLY A 192 22.51 -19.34 10.58
C GLY A 192 23.95 -19.08 10.12
N SER A 193 24.26 -19.25 8.83
CA SER A 193 25.56 -18.93 8.25
C SER A 193 25.67 -17.50 7.72
N LEU A 194 24.55 -16.75 7.68
CA LEU A 194 24.56 -15.36 7.26
C LEU A 194 25.24 -14.46 8.31
N LYS A 195 25.82 -13.38 7.85
CA LYS A 195 26.34 -12.34 8.74
C LYS A 195 25.16 -11.66 9.46
N GLY A 196 25.30 -11.45 10.76
CA GLY A 196 24.33 -10.73 11.56
C GLY A 196 25.00 -10.04 12.74
N ASP A 197 24.70 -8.77 12.90
CA ASP A 197 25.09 -7.99 14.07
C ASP A 197 23.80 -7.43 14.72
N PRO A 198 23.35 -8.00 15.86
CA PRO A 198 22.16 -7.54 16.54
C PRO A 198 22.32 -6.13 17.16
N LYS A 199 23.55 -5.62 17.24
CA LYS A 199 23.81 -4.25 17.72
C LYS A 199 23.70 -3.22 16.61
N GLN A 200 23.81 -3.63 15.36
CA GLN A 200 23.65 -2.75 14.22
C GLN A 200 22.15 -2.59 13.92
N THR A 201 21.59 -1.50 14.39
CA THR A 201 20.19 -1.15 14.14
C THR A 201 20.13 -0.01 13.11
N LEU A 202 19.07 0.01 12.31
CA LEU A 202 18.69 1.20 11.54
C LEU A 202 18.09 2.24 12.48
N PRO A 203 18.07 3.52 12.09
CA PRO A 203 17.25 4.52 12.78
C PRO A 203 15.82 4.02 12.93
N THR A 204 15.18 4.36 14.04
CA THR A 204 13.76 4.06 14.22
C THR A 204 12.99 4.69 13.05
N PRO A 205 12.16 3.91 12.35
CA PRO A 205 11.36 4.44 11.24
C PRO A 205 10.53 5.64 11.71
N THR A 206 10.68 6.75 11.03
CA THR A 206 9.87 7.96 11.29
C THR A 206 8.62 7.93 10.43
N ALA A 207 7.54 8.48 10.95
CA ALA A 207 6.30 8.57 10.21
C ALA A 207 6.51 9.33 8.88
N MET A 208 6.07 8.72 7.78
CA MET A 208 6.19 9.28 6.44
C MET A 208 4.90 9.98 5.99
N ASN A 209 4.31 10.77 6.88
CA ASN A 209 3.14 11.57 6.51
C ASN A 209 3.58 12.85 5.80
N PHE A 210 3.75 12.76 4.49
CA PHE A 210 4.12 13.89 3.63
C PHE A 210 2.92 14.68 3.11
N ALA A 211 1.72 14.33 3.53
CA ALA A 211 0.50 15.00 3.10
C ALA A 211 0.51 16.47 3.52
N SER A 212 0.01 17.34 2.64
CA SER A 212 -0.19 18.76 2.95
C SER A 212 -1.05 18.93 4.19
N LYS A 213 -0.64 19.83 5.08
CA LYS A 213 -1.34 20.18 6.31
C LYS A 213 -2.33 21.33 6.11
N GLU A 214 -2.49 21.83 4.91
CA GLU A 214 -3.52 22.85 4.61
C GLU A 214 -4.91 22.29 4.93
N PRO A 215 -5.71 23.00 5.74
CA PRO A 215 -7.02 22.49 6.19
C PRO A 215 -8.03 22.35 5.05
N LEU A 216 -7.85 23.10 3.96
CA LEU A 216 -8.67 23.03 2.76
C LEU A 216 -7.81 23.25 1.52
N ILE A 217 -7.76 22.23 0.68
CA ILE A 217 -7.19 22.33 -0.67
C ILE A 217 -8.36 22.27 -1.66
N LYS A 218 -8.53 23.33 -2.44
CA LYS A 218 -9.53 23.38 -3.52
C LYS A 218 -8.87 23.84 -4.80
N ARG A 219 -8.85 22.96 -5.82
CA ARG A 219 -8.21 23.26 -7.12
C ARG A 219 -9.01 22.65 -8.27
N THR A 220 -9.00 23.39 -9.37
CA THR A 220 -9.53 22.92 -10.66
C THR A 220 -8.39 22.94 -11.67
N PHE A 221 -8.23 21.85 -12.39
CA PHE A 221 -7.28 21.68 -13.47
C PHE A 221 -8.07 21.55 -14.78
N ASN A 222 -7.70 22.36 -15.77
CA ASN A 222 -8.26 22.26 -17.12
C ASN A 222 -7.25 21.53 -17.99
N VAL A 223 -7.66 20.43 -18.61
CA VAL A 223 -6.78 19.55 -19.37
C VAL A 223 -7.44 19.15 -20.70
N GLU A 224 -6.62 18.84 -21.69
CA GLU A 224 -7.10 18.19 -22.91
C GLU A 224 -7.56 16.76 -22.54
N MET A 225 -8.84 16.49 -22.78
CA MET A 225 -9.43 15.16 -22.59
C MET A 225 -10.58 14.95 -23.56
N GLN A 226 -10.91 13.70 -23.81
CA GLN A 226 -12.01 13.37 -24.72
C GLN A 226 -13.36 13.71 -24.09
N GLY A 227 -14.23 14.41 -24.85
CA GLY A 227 -15.57 14.76 -24.40
C GLY A 227 -15.61 15.96 -23.45
N ASP A 228 -16.81 16.34 -23.04
CA ASP A 228 -17.08 17.42 -22.09
C ASP A 228 -17.21 16.83 -20.66
N LEU A 229 -16.14 16.23 -20.16
CA LEU A 229 -16.12 15.50 -18.90
C LEU A 229 -15.34 16.25 -17.83
N ALA A 230 -15.65 15.93 -16.59
CA ALA A 230 -14.89 16.31 -15.41
C ALA A 230 -14.81 15.11 -14.43
N GLU A 231 -13.63 14.94 -13.86
CA GLU A 231 -13.39 14.04 -12.73
C GLU A 231 -13.29 14.85 -11.45
N ILE A 232 -14.02 14.43 -10.44
CA ILE A 232 -14.07 15.10 -9.14
C ILE A 232 -13.60 14.15 -8.07
N GLU A 233 -12.65 14.59 -7.25
CA GLU A 233 -12.23 13.91 -6.04
C GLU A 233 -12.44 14.81 -4.83
N LEU A 234 -13.23 14.31 -3.87
CA LEU A 234 -13.33 14.89 -2.54
C LEU A 234 -12.72 13.92 -1.54
N SER A 235 -11.80 14.40 -0.71
CA SER A 235 -11.29 13.59 0.38
C SER A 235 -11.26 14.33 1.70
N PHE A 236 -11.46 13.56 2.78
CA PHE A 236 -11.49 13.98 4.16
C PHE A 236 -10.52 13.09 4.92
N ALA A 237 -9.42 13.64 5.39
CA ALA A 237 -8.38 12.88 6.06
C ALA A 237 -8.08 13.44 7.45
N ASN A 238 -7.86 12.55 8.40
CA ASN A 238 -7.45 12.87 9.76
C ASN A 238 -6.41 11.86 10.28
N ASN A 239 -5.94 12.11 11.50
CA ASN A 239 -5.07 11.20 12.25
C ASN A 239 -5.79 10.71 13.53
N LEU A 240 -7.07 10.38 13.43
CA LEU A 240 -7.87 9.92 14.56
C LEU A 240 -7.67 8.44 14.81
N ARG A 241 -7.56 8.05 16.06
CA ARG A 241 -7.61 6.65 16.43
C ARG A 241 -9.07 6.23 16.61
N LEU A 242 -9.52 5.34 15.73
CA LEU A 242 -10.86 4.77 15.79
C LEU A 242 -10.82 3.46 16.60
N THR A 243 -11.80 3.26 17.46
CA THR A 243 -12.08 1.96 18.07
C THR A 243 -12.59 0.98 17.01
N ASP A 244 -12.64 -0.32 17.31
CA ASP A 244 -13.13 -1.34 16.39
C ASP A 244 -14.57 -1.07 15.98
N LYS A 245 -15.41 -0.68 16.95
CA LYS A 245 -16.80 -0.28 16.70
C LYS A 245 -16.90 0.94 15.78
N GLU A 246 -16.05 1.95 15.99
CA GLU A 246 -16.00 3.13 15.12
C GLU A 246 -15.50 2.79 13.70
N ARG A 247 -14.52 1.88 13.56
CA ARG A 247 -14.07 1.39 12.25
C ARG A 247 -15.19 0.65 11.51
N ALA A 248 -15.91 -0.21 12.22
CA ALA A 248 -17.07 -0.91 11.65
C ALA A 248 -18.17 0.09 11.23
N ALA A 249 -18.50 1.07 12.08
CA ALA A 249 -19.44 2.14 11.75
C ALA A 249 -18.99 2.99 10.56
N PHE A 250 -17.67 3.21 10.40
CA PHE A 250 -17.08 3.92 9.25
C PHE A 250 -17.27 3.15 7.93
N GLN A 251 -17.17 1.82 7.95
CA GLN A 251 -17.48 0.99 6.78
C GLN A 251 -18.98 1.01 6.44
N VAL A 252 -19.86 1.00 7.45
CA VAL A 252 -21.32 1.13 7.23
C VAL A 252 -21.64 2.52 6.65
N MET A 253 -21.04 3.59 7.16
CA MET A 253 -21.16 4.94 6.61
C MET A 253 -20.79 4.96 5.11
N ARG A 254 -19.69 4.33 4.72
CA ARG A 254 -19.29 4.18 3.31
C ARG A 254 -20.40 3.54 2.48
N GLY A 255 -20.95 2.41 2.94
CA GLY A 255 -22.03 1.70 2.23
C GLY A 255 -23.29 2.52 2.07
N ILE A 256 -23.70 3.29 3.10
CA ILE A 256 -24.84 4.21 3.03
C ILE A 256 -24.57 5.32 1.98
N LEU A 257 -23.39 5.91 2.00
CA LEU A 257 -23.02 6.96 1.03
C LEU A 257 -22.99 6.43 -0.39
N GLU A 258 -22.42 5.24 -0.61
CA GLU A 258 -22.41 4.60 -1.93
C GLU A 258 -23.82 4.43 -2.49
N THR A 259 -24.73 3.88 -1.70
CA THR A 259 -26.14 3.70 -2.09
C THR A 259 -26.80 5.05 -2.38
N LYS A 260 -26.67 6.02 -1.46
CA LYS A 260 -27.26 7.36 -1.65
C LYS A 260 -26.73 8.07 -2.91
N TYR A 261 -25.44 8.01 -3.16
CA TYR A 261 -24.87 8.64 -4.35
C TYR A 261 -25.29 7.93 -5.63
N PHE A 262 -25.37 6.61 -5.62
CA PHE A 262 -25.87 5.85 -6.76
C PHE A 262 -27.32 6.23 -7.07
N ASP A 263 -28.20 6.17 -6.07
CA ASP A 263 -29.64 6.41 -6.26
C ASP A 263 -29.94 7.87 -6.63
N GLU A 264 -29.34 8.83 -5.91
CA GLU A 264 -29.68 10.23 -6.09
C GLU A 264 -28.92 10.87 -7.27
N LEU A 265 -27.60 10.62 -7.39
CA LEU A 265 -26.80 11.31 -8.40
C LEU A 265 -26.85 10.63 -9.76
N ARG A 266 -26.88 9.29 -9.78
CA ARG A 266 -26.85 8.53 -11.02
C ARG A 266 -28.26 8.23 -11.53
N GLU A 267 -29.10 7.59 -10.71
CA GLU A 267 -30.40 7.09 -11.18
C GLU A 267 -31.46 8.20 -11.26
N LYS A 268 -31.55 9.10 -10.27
CA LYS A 268 -32.60 10.14 -10.27
C LYS A 268 -32.21 11.40 -11.00
N GLN A 269 -30.99 11.89 -10.83
CA GLN A 269 -30.58 13.20 -11.35
C GLN A 269 -29.71 13.11 -12.61
N HIS A 270 -29.19 11.93 -12.94
CA HIS A 270 -28.29 11.67 -14.08
C HIS A 270 -27.08 12.62 -14.11
N LEU A 271 -26.58 12.99 -12.91
CA LEU A 271 -25.46 13.92 -12.75
C LEU A 271 -24.10 13.23 -12.87
N THR A 272 -24.03 11.90 -12.76
CA THR A 272 -22.78 11.18 -12.81
C THR A 272 -22.90 9.89 -13.63
N TYR A 273 -21.80 9.51 -14.29
CA TYR A 273 -21.66 8.21 -14.92
C TYR A 273 -21.14 7.17 -13.95
N THR A 274 -20.20 7.58 -13.09
CA THR A 274 -19.61 6.72 -12.06
C THR A 274 -19.46 7.50 -10.78
N VAL A 275 -19.76 6.84 -9.66
CA VAL A 275 -19.50 7.37 -8.33
C VAL A 275 -18.98 6.23 -7.46
N GLY A 276 -17.97 6.50 -6.67
CA GLY A 276 -17.39 5.56 -5.73
C GLY A 276 -17.02 6.22 -4.40
N VAL A 277 -17.13 5.47 -3.34
CA VAL A 277 -16.76 5.90 -1.98
C VAL A 277 -15.77 4.90 -1.40
N LYS A 278 -14.66 5.41 -0.85
CA LYS A 278 -13.66 4.62 -0.12
C LYS A 278 -13.55 5.13 1.31
N ALA A 279 -13.45 4.21 2.25
CA ALA A 279 -13.20 4.47 3.65
C ALA A 279 -11.97 3.66 4.06
N ASP A 280 -10.82 4.32 4.12
CA ASP A 280 -9.54 3.71 4.44
C ASP A 280 -9.13 4.06 5.87
N TYR A 281 -8.63 3.08 6.60
CA TYR A 281 -8.09 3.22 7.94
C TYR A 281 -6.75 2.51 8.03
N VAL A 282 -5.71 3.26 8.41
CA VAL A 282 -4.37 2.73 8.67
C VAL A 282 -4.04 3.01 10.13
N SER A 283 -3.63 1.99 10.87
CA SER A 283 -3.33 2.11 12.31
C SER A 283 -1.85 2.27 12.62
N GLN A 284 -0.96 1.90 11.72
CA GLN A 284 0.49 1.93 11.91
C GLN A 284 1.22 2.29 10.60
N PRO A 285 2.37 2.97 10.68
CA PRO A 285 3.04 3.49 11.89
C PRO A 285 2.38 4.75 12.43
N GLU A 286 1.55 5.44 11.66
CA GLU A 286 0.67 6.52 12.08
C GLU A 286 -0.77 6.14 11.77
N THR A 287 -1.66 6.53 12.67
CA THR A 287 -3.09 6.37 12.42
C THR A 287 -3.54 7.40 11.41
N THR A 288 -4.12 6.93 10.32
CA THR A 288 -4.83 7.79 9.35
C THR A 288 -6.15 7.16 8.99
N GLU A 289 -7.22 7.96 8.94
CA GLU A 289 -8.45 7.59 8.29
C GLU A 289 -8.75 8.57 7.17
N THR A 290 -9.24 8.04 6.07
CA THR A 290 -9.56 8.83 4.88
C THR A 290 -10.89 8.36 4.30
N LEU A 291 -11.82 9.30 4.14
CA LEU A 291 -13.01 9.13 3.31
C LEU A 291 -12.72 9.79 1.97
N SER A 292 -12.78 9.03 0.89
CA SER A 292 -12.61 9.55 -0.48
C SER A 292 -13.87 9.29 -1.30
N ILE A 293 -14.32 10.31 -2.03
CA ILE A 293 -15.46 10.26 -2.92
C ILE A 293 -14.96 10.67 -4.31
N HIS A 294 -15.11 9.77 -5.26
CA HIS A 294 -14.72 9.99 -6.65
C HIS A 294 -15.95 9.89 -7.56
N LEU A 295 -16.10 10.82 -8.47
CA LEU A 295 -17.18 10.79 -9.46
C LEU A 295 -16.77 11.45 -10.76
N SER A 296 -17.32 10.94 -11.88
CA SER A 296 -17.22 11.57 -13.19
C SER A 296 -18.56 12.19 -13.60
N THR A 297 -18.52 13.39 -14.17
CA THR A 297 -19.72 14.17 -14.56
C THR A 297 -19.47 14.98 -15.83
N ALA A 298 -20.53 15.49 -16.43
CA ALA A 298 -20.38 16.52 -17.46
C ALA A 298 -19.78 17.79 -16.84
N ARG A 299 -18.86 18.45 -17.54
CA ARG A 299 -18.20 19.67 -17.05
C ARG A 299 -19.19 20.75 -16.60
N ALA A 300 -20.27 20.94 -17.36
CA ALA A 300 -21.34 21.89 -17.01
C ALA A 300 -22.04 21.54 -15.69
N SER A 301 -22.02 20.29 -15.25
CA SER A 301 -22.70 19.79 -14.05
C SER A 301 -21.81 19.77 -12.80
N VAL A 302 -20.52 20.11 -12.88
CA VAL A 302 -19.55 20.04 -11.78
C VAL A 302 -20.06 20.73 -10.51
N ALA A 303 -20.55 21.98 -10.62
CA ALA A 303 -21.02 22.74 -9.45
C ALA A 303 -22.25 22.08 -8.81
N THR A 304 -23.18 21.59 -9.61
CA THR A 304 -24.39 20.90 -9.13
C THR A 304 -24.03 19.57 -8.47
N ALA A 305 -23.18 18.76 -9.12
CA ALA A 305 -22.73 17.48 -8.58
C ALA A 305 -22.00 17.64 -7.24
N LEU A 306 -21.09 18.61 -7.14
CA LEU A 306 -20.39 18.93 -5.88
C LEU A 306 -21.35 19.36 -4.76
N ALA A 307 -22.34 20.19 -5.09
CA ALA A 307 -23.33 20.64 -4.10
C ALA A 307 -24.17 19.46 -3.58
N GLN A 308 -24.62 18.57 -4.47
CA GLN A 308 -25.40 17.40 -4.12
C GLN A 308 -24.57 16.39 -3.31
N VAL A 309 -23.34 16.09 -3.73
CA VAL A 309 -22.44 15.20 -2.95
C VAL A 309 -22.27 15.70 -1.52
N LYS A 310 -22.01 17.00 -1.35
CA LYS A 310 -21.84 17.61 -0.02
C LYS A 310 -23.13 17.58 0.79
N ALA A 311 -24.30 17.83 0.18
CA ALA A 311 -25.58 17.76 0.87
C ALA A 311 -25.90 16.36 1.39
N LEU A 312 -25.70 15.33 0.55
CA LEU A 312 -25.92 13.94 0.95
C LEU A 312 -24.91 13.47 2.02
N LEU A 313 -23.67 13.95 1.96
CA LEU A 313 -22.67 13.69 3.00
C LEU A 313 -23.10 14.31 4.33
N ASP A 314 -23.58 15.55 4.33
CA ASP A 314 -24.12 16.22 5.50
C ASP A 314 -25.37 15.54 6.04
N ASP A 315 -26.24 15.03 5.19
CA ASP A 315 -27.39 14.24 5.60
C ASP A 315 -26.98 12.97 6.37
N VAL A 316 -25.97 12.23 5.91
CA VAL A 316 -25.45 11.07 6.64
C VAL A 316 -24.82 11.51 7.98
N ARG A 317 -24.04 12.59 7.99
CA ARG A 317 -23.46 13.16 9.22
C ARG A 317 -24.52 13.55 10.26
N LEU A 318 -25.67 14.02 9.80
CA LEU A 318 -26.82 14.42 10.64
C LEU A 318 -27.78 13.27 10.96
N GLY A 319 -27.46 12.04 10.55
CA GLY A 319 -28.31 10.86 10.77
C GLY A 319 -29.57 10.81 9.89
N LYS A 320 -29.61 11.58 8.80
CA LYS A 320 -30.74 11.60 7.87
C LYS A 320 -30.60 10.49 6.80
N PHE A 321 -30.72 9.28 7.26
CA PHE A 321 -30.83 8.08 6.41
C PHE A 321 -31.87 7.13 7.04
N SER A 322 -32.50 6.33 6.20
CA SER A 322 -33.57 5.43 6.63
C SER A 322 -33.04 4.18 7.31
N ALA A 323 -33.91 3.49 8.05
CA ALA A 323 -33.60 2.19 8.64
C ALA A 323 -33.26 1.14 7.56
N ASP A 324 -33.88 1.25 6.37
CA ASP A 324 -33.61 0.36 5.24
C ASP A 324 -32.23 0.60 4.62
N GLU A 325 -31.81 1.86 4.43
CA GLU A 325 -30.47 2.21 3.97
C GLU A 325 -29.40 1.72 4.96
N PHE A 326 -29.63 1.91 6.26
CA PHE A 326 -28.75 1.40 7.29
C PHE A 326 -28.65 -0.14 7.23
N LYS A 327 -29.80 -0.83 7.19
CA LYS A 327 -29.85 -2.30 7.13
C LYS A 327 -29.18 -2.83 5.87
N ALA A 328 -29.41 -2.19 4.71
CA ALA A 328 -28.79 -2.56 3.46
C ALA A 328 -27.25 -2.45 3.51
N ALA A 329 -26.70 -1.47 4.23
CA ALA A 329 -25.27 -1.30 4.40
C ALA A 329 -24.66 -2.27 5.44
N VAL A 330 -25.40 -2.61 6.51
CA VAL A 330 -24.91 -3.50 7.58
C VAL A 330 -24.94 -4.98 7.16
N VAL A 331 -26.04 -5.43 6.52
CA VAL A 331 -26.28 -6.86 6.29
C VAL A 331 -25.13 -7.55 5.52
N PRO A 332 -24.60 -7.02 4.41
CA PRO A 332 -23.49 -7.66 3.72
C PRO A 332 -22.25 -7.83 4.60
N LEU A 333 -21.91 -6.79 5.39
CA LEU A 333 -20.77 -6.80 6.28
C LEU A 333 -20.96 -7.78 7.45
N ALA A 334 -22.17 -7.83 8.02
CA ALA A 334 -22.49 -8.75 9.10
C ALA A 334 -22.53 -10.21 8.63
N VAL A 335 -22.94 -10.48 7.40
CA VAL A 335 -22.89 -11.82 6.79
C VAL A 335 -21.45 -12.24 6.55
N ASP A 336 -20.63 -11.35 6.06
CA ASP A 336 -19.20 -11.60 5.83
C ASP A 336 -18.47 -11.88 7.15
N GLU A 337 -18.78 -11.11 8.21
CA GLU A 337 -18.26 -11.30 9.57
C GLU A 337 -18.68 -12.65 10.19
N GLN A 338 -19.92 -13.07 9.97
CA GLN A 338 -20.48 -14.31 10.51
C GLN A 338 -20.17 -15.56 9.67
N THR A 339 -19.55 -15.36 8.50
CA THR A 339 -19.13 -16.51 7.68
C THR A 339 -18.03 -17.23 8.44
N PRO A 340 -18.25 -18.47 8.94
CA PRO A 340 -17.24 -19.18 9.67
C PRO A 340 -15.98 -19.28 8.82
N ALA A 341 -14.82 -19.09 9.44
CA ALA A 341 -13.57 -19.46 8.78
C ALA A 341 -13.77 -20.89 8.28
N SER A 342 -13.79 -21.06 6.97
CA SER A 342 -13.90 -22.42 6.44
C SER A 342 -12.70 -23.20 6.96
N PRO A 343 -12.82 -24.50 7.23
CA PRO A 343 -11.66 -25.34 7.57
C PRO A 343 -10.52 -25.19 6.54
N GLU A 344 -10.85 -24.76 5.33
CA GLU A 344 -9.91 -24.42 4.27
C GLU A 344 -9.06 -23.18 4.60
N MET A 345 -9.60 -22.20 5.35
CA MET A 345 -8.81 -21.03 5.78
C MET A 345 -7.66 -21.43 6.72
N ALA A 346 -7.90 -22.34 7.65
CA ALA A 346 -6.87 -22.89 8.54
C ALA A 346 -5.78 -23.69 7.78
N THR A 347 -6.07 -24.09 6.55
CA THR A 347 -5.14 -24.80 5.66
C THR A 347 -4.51 -23.91 4.60
N ASN A 348 -4.85 -22.62 4.55
CA ASN A 348 -4.31 -21.68 3.60
C ASN A 348 -2.94 -21.13 4.06
N PRO A 349 -1.84 -21.42 3.34
CA PRO A 349 -0.51 -20.94 3.70
C PRO A 349 -0.40 -19.41 3.75
N MET A 350 -1.12 -18.68 2.87
CA MET A 350 -1.08 -17.22 2.82
C MET A 350 -1.70 -16.58 4.06
N LEU A 351 -2.79 -17.16 4.60
CA LEU A 351 -3.37 -16.69 5.86
C LEU A 351 -2.43 -16.93 7.04
N TRP A 352 -1.75 -18.07 7.08
CA TRP A 352 -0.71 -18.31 8.09
C TRP A 352 0.46 -17.32 7.97
N MET A 353 0.88 -16.99 6.74
CA MET A 353 1.93 -15.99 6.52
C MET A 353 1.51 -14.61 7.01
N ALA A 354 0.26 -14.20 6.71
CA ALA A 354 -0.31 -12.94 7.20
C ALA A 354 -0.39 -12.89 8.74
N THR A 355 -0.90 -13.96 9.36
CA THR A 355 -1.00 -14.12 10.82
C THR A 355 0.38 -14.02 11.49
N LEU A 356 1.38 -14.71 10.95
CA LEU A 356 2.76 -14.66 11.47
C LEU A 356 3.38 -13.27 11.27
N GLY A 357 3.02 -12.56 10.19
CA GLY A 357 3.42 -11.17 9.96
C GLY A 357 2.86 -10.22 11.04
N VAL A 358 1.58 -10.39 11.39
CA VAL A 358 0.96 -9.65 12.51
C VAL A 358 1.65 -9.97 13.83
N TYR A 359 1.90 -11.27 14.10
CA TYR A 359 2.65 -11.68 15.29
C TYR A 359 4.01 -11.00 15.39
N ALA A 360 4.74 -10.89 14.28
CA ALA A 360 6.06 -10.24 14.28
C ALA A 360 5.97 -8.75 14.64
N GLN A 361 4.84 -8.10 14.33
CA GLN A 361 4.64 -6.67 14.59
C GLN A 361 4.08 -6.40 15.99
N THR A 362 3.17 -7.25 16.47
CA THR A 362 2.39 -6.98 17.69
C THR A 362 2.78 -7.87 18.86
N GLY A 363 3.40 -9.00 18.61
CA GLY A 363 3.63 -10.06 19.61
C GLY A 363 2.39 -10.88 19.95
N GLU A 364 1.24 -10.62 19.29
CA GLU A 364 -0.02 -11.31 19.53
C GLU A 364 -0.10 -12.56 18.65
N THR A 365 -0.29 -13.72 19.27
CA THR A 365 -0.54 -14.98 18.58
C THR A 365 -2.03 -15.10 18.28
N ILE A 366 -2.45 -14.59 17.13
CA ILE A 366 -3.80 -14.82 16.62
C ILE A 366 -3.68 -15.93 15.57
N THR A 367 -4.31 -17.07 15.79
CA THR A 367 -4.38 -18.14 14.78
C THR A 367 -5.38 -17.75 13.67
N PRO A 368 -5.29 -18.32 12.45
CA PRO A 368 -6.31 -18.10 11.42
C PRO A 368 -7.72 -18.44 11.89
N GLU A 369 -7.87 -19.44 12.75
CA GLU A 369 -9.14 -19.82 13.35
C GLU A 369 -9.65 -18.77 14.34
N GLU A 370 -8.75 -18.20 15.17
CA GLU A 370 -9.08 -17.13 16.12
C GLU A 370 -9.32 -15.80 15.39
N SER A 371 -8.59 -15.54 14.34
CA SER A 371 -8.81 -14.34 13.48
C SER A 371 -10.18 -14.37 12.80
N ALA A 372 -10.75 -15.55 12.62
CA ALA A 372 -12.08 -15.73 12.05
C ALA A 372 -13.19 -15.79 13.10
N ALA A 373 -12.87 -15.95 14.37
CA ALA A 373 -13.81 -15.89 15.50
C ALA A 373 -13.93 -14.46 16.03
N VAL A 374 -14.15 -13.47 15.14
CA VAL A 374 -14.37 -12.08 15.55
C VAL A 374 -15.75 -11.96 16.20
N ASP A 375 -15.80 -11.27 17.35
CA ASP A 375 -17.09 -10.90 17.95
C ASP A 375 -17.92 -10.12 16.92
N PRO A 376 -19.19 -10.47 16.70
CA PRO A 376 -20.01 -9.88 15.63
C PRO A 376 -20.28 -8.41 15.89
N ILE A 377 -19.39 -7.55 15.40
CA ILE A 377 -19.41 -6.12 15.68
C ILE A 377 -20.45 -5.39 14.82
N PHE A 378 -20.59 -5.78 13.55
CA PHE A 378 -21.50 -5.11 12.62
C PHE A 378 -22.96 -5.27 13.04
N SER A 379 -23.34 -6.43 13.59
CA SER A 379 -24.71 -6.68 14.08
C SER A 379 -25.06 -5.87 15.35
N THR A 380 -24.06 -5.30 16.05
CA THR A 380 -24.26 -4.46 17.25
C THR A 380 -24.37 -2.98 16.93
N LEU A 381 -24.13 -2.57 15.69
CA LEU A 381 -24.15 -1.17 15.31
C LEU A 381 -25.57 -0.60 15.27
N THR A 382 -25.67 0.68 15.56
CA THR A 382 -26.86 1.48 15.47
C THR A 382 -26.71 2.65 14.48
N PRO A 383 -27.79 3.22 13.96
CA PRO A 383 -27.72 4.45 13.17
C PRO A 383 -26.98 5.60 13.86
N ALA A 384 -27.08 5.68 15.20
CA ALA A 384 -26.38 6.69 15.99
C ALA A 384 -24.84 6.52 15.96
N ASP A 385 -24.34 5.27 15.93
CA ASP A 385 -22.92 4.98 15.82
C ASP A 385 -22.37 5.51 14.49
N VAL A 386 -23.14 5.34 13.39
CA VAL A 386 -22.75 5.84 12.06
C VAL A 386 -22.70 7.37 12.03
N SER A 387 -23.71 8.04 12.58
CA SER A 387 -23.73 9.52 12.64
C SER A 387 -22.60 10.06 13.51
N ALA A 388 -22.32 9.40 14.62
CA ALA A 388 -21.23 9.80 15.53
C ALA A 388 -19.87 9.69 14.84
N VAL A 389 -19.57 8.59 14.15
CA VAL A 389 -18.31 8.43 13.42
C VAL A 389 -18.23 9.40 12.24
N ALA A 390 -19.33 9.63 11.52
CA ALA A 390 -19.39 10.63 10.46
C ALA A 390 -19.04 12.02 10.95
N ALA A 391 -19.61 12.44 12.08
CA ALA A 391 -19.29 13.73 12.70
C ALA A 391 -17.81 13.78 13.14
N LYS A 392 -17.30 12.70 13.74
CA LYS A 392 -15.91 12.60 14.21
C LYS A 392 -14.92 12.73 13.04
N VAL A 393 -15.16 12.02 11.95
CA VAL A 393 -14.27 11.99 10.77
C VAL A 393 -14.36 13.29 9.96
N LEU A 394 -15.55 13.89 9.80
CA LEU A 394 -15.75 15.01 8.88
C LEU A 394 -15.46 16.38 9.51
N ASN A 395 -15.65 16.56 10.83
CA ASN A 395 -15.59 17.89 11.44
C ASN A 395 -14.17 18.48 11.45
N ASN A 396 -13.15 17.68 11.71
CA ASN A 396 -11.76 18.11 11.85
C ASN A 396 -10.85 17.67 10.68
N ALA A 397 -11.44 17.16 9.62
CA ALA A 397 -10.67 16.63 8.49
C ALA A 397 -9.94 17.72 7.71
N VAL A 398 -8.74 17.39 7.24
CA VAL A 398 -8.12 18.06 6.11
C VAL A 398 -8.98 17.73 4.88
N LYS A 399 -9.53 18.78 4.25
CA LYS A 399 -10.47 18.65 3.14
C LYS A 399 -9.77 18.92 1.82
N ARG A 400 -10.00 18.06 0.85
CA ARG A 400 -9.46 18.20 -0.49
C ARG A 400 -10.58 18.11 -1.50
N GLU A 401 -10.67 19.11 -2.37
CA GLU A 401 -11.63 19.18 -3.46
C GLU A 401 -10.84 19.43 -4.75
N ILE A 402 -10.62 18.39 -5.51
CA ILE A 402 -9.87 18.41 -6.75
C ILE A 402 -10.84 18.14 -7.91
N VAL A 403 -10.82 19.01 -8.89
CA VAL A 403 -11.57 18.87 -10.14
C VAL A 403 -10.57 18.86 -11.29
N VAL A 404 -10.64 17.85 -12.13
CA VAL A 404 -9.92 17.80 -13.41
C VAL A 404 -10.98 17.80 -14.50
N GLN A 405 -10.98 18.80 -15.36
CA GLN A 405 -12.03 18.97 -16.35
C GLN A 405 -11.48 19.31 -17.75
N ALA A 406 -12.28 18.96 -18.76
CA ALA A 406 -11.97 19.25 -20.15
C ALA A 406 -11.81 20.76 -20.41
N ILE A 407 -10.83 21.12 -21.23
CA ILE A 407 -10.68 22.48 -21.78
C ILE A 407 -11.83 22.74 -22.76
N VAL A 408 -12.41 23.94 -22.70
CA VAL A 408 -13.36 24.41 -23.72
C VAL A 408 -12.59 25.06 -24.83
N HIS A 409 -12.63 24.47 -26.00
CA HIS A 409 -12.25 25.17 -27.22
C HIS A 409 -13.45 25.96 -27.71
N GLU A 410 -13.43 27.31 -27.58
CA GLU A 410 -14.42 28.16 -28.24
C GLU A 410 -14.27 27.97 -29.74
N GLY A 411 -15.25 27.29 -30.37
CA GLY A 411 -15.41 27.28 -31.81
C GLY A 411 -14.96 26.02 -32.57
N LYS A 412 -15.38 24.81 -32.14
CA LYS A 412 -15.59 23.68 -33.06
C LYS A 412 -16.64 22.72 -32.47
N LEU A 413 -17.91 23.07 -32.66
CA LEU A 413 -18.95 22.07 -32.85
C LEU A 413 -18.83 21.61 -34.32
N SER A 414 -18.27 20.45 -34.55
CA SER A 414 -18.37 19.75 -35.83
C SER A 414 -18.92 18.35 -35.60
#